data_052e01086711bf6d4263586ee7af2338
#
_entry.id   052e01086711bf6d4263586ee7af2338
#
_cell.length_a   1.000
_cell.length_b   1.000
_cell.length_c   1.000
_cell.angle_alpha   90.00
_cell.angle_beta   90.00
_cell.angle_gamma   90.00
#
_symmetry.space_group_name_H-M   'P 1'
#
loop_
_entity.id
_entity.type
_entity.pdbx_description
1 polymer ?
#
loop_
_entity_poly.entity_id
_entity_poly.type
_entity_poly.pdbx_seq_one_letter_code
_entity_poly.pdbx_strand_id
1 'polypeptide(L)'
;TGASAAYWIAACASDKVYANATTLTGSIGVYMPYMNTEELFKKIGITSNKIKSGPYKDIMSSDRPMTPEEQAILQNIVNEIYEQFVTTVAVGRKMEESKVKSLADGRVYTGLQAKNLGLVDEIGDYYDALAAAGELGKIKPGADGLPPVKAKEKQQPWEFLLSAHIAELIKTELVNQLTGSLQQSGAPAGGMTR
;
A
#
# COMPACT_ATOMS: atom_id res chain seq x y z
N THR A 1 -11.72 -4.54 1.45
CA THR A 1 -10.80 -5.29 2.32
C THR A 1 -9.89 -4.32 3.04
N GLY A 2 -9.79 -4.46 4.36
CA GLY A 2 -8.90 -3.67 5.21
C GLY A 2 -8.37 -4.56 6.33
N ALA A 3 -7.39 -5.44 6.01
CA ALA A 3 -6.88 -6.47 6.91
C ALA A 3 -5.36 -6.37 7.07
N SER A 4 -4.79 -7.00 8.10
CA SER A 4 -3.36 -7.01 8.39
C SER A 4 -2.80 -5.59 8.52
N ALA A 5 -1.76 -5.21 7.78
CA ALA A 5 -1.18 -3.87 7.83
C ALA A 5 -2.20 -2.74 7.58
N ALA A 6 -3.22 -2.95 6.72
CA ALA A 6 -4.26 -1.96 6.50
C ALA A 6 -5.14 -1.78 7.76
N TYR A 7 -5.43 -2.87 8.49
CA TYR A 7 -6.14 -2.77 9.76
C TYR A 7 -5.27 -2.13 10.85
N TRP A 8 -3.96 -2.43 10.88
CA TRP A 8 -3.02 -1.78 11.79
C TRP A 8 -3.08 -0.25 11.65
N ILE A 9 -3.00 0.25 10.40
CA ILE A 9 -3.10 1.69 10.11
C ILE A 9 -4.46 2.23 10.56
N ALA A 10 -5.56 1.56 10.22
CA ALA A 10 -6.90 2.00 10.61
C ALA A 10 -7.07 2.06 12.14
N ALA A 11 -6.59 1.05 12.85
CA ALA A 11 -6.72 0.97 14.30
C ALA A 11 -5.93 2.05 15.06
N CYS A 12 -4.76 2.48 14.54
CA CYS A 12 -3.91 3.46 15.23
C CYS A 12 -4.13 4.92 14.79
N ALA A 13 -4.65 5.16 13.57
CA ALA A 13 -4.69 6.49 12.97
C ALA A 13 -6.10 7.09 12.90
N SER A 14 -7.12 6.41 13.44
CA SER A 14 -8.51 6.81 13.30
C SER A 14 -9.22 6.96 14.64
N ASP A 15 -10.03 8.01 14.79
CA ASP A 15 -10.96 8.17 15.90
C ASP A 15 -12.14 7.18 15.80
N LYS A 16 -12.53 6.84 14.56
CA LYS A 16 -13.55 5.83 14.25
C LYS A 16 -13.16 4.99 13.05
N VAL A 17 -13.42 3.69 13.12
CA VAL A 17 -13.21 2.73 12.04
C VAL A 17 -14.56 2.27 11.51
N TYR A 18 -14.77 2.47 10.21
CA TYR A 18 -15.96 2.03 9.48
C TYR A 18 -15.64 0.84 8.60
N ALA A 19 -16.59 -0.07 8.45
CA ALA A 19 -16.51 -1.17 7.50
C ALA A 19 -17.90 -1.53 6.95
N ASN A 20 -17.98 -1.92 5.68
CA ASN A 20 -19.20 -2.60 5.20
C ASN A 20 -19.34 -3.95 5.90
N ALA A 21 -20.57 -4.44 6.05
CA ALA A 21 -20.87 -5.68 6.77
C ALA A 21 -20.04 -6.90 6.28
N THR A 22 -19.74 -6.95 4.98
CA THR A 22 -19.00 -8.03 4.32
C THR A 22 -17.51 -7.73 4.08
N THR A 23 -17.02 -6.57 4.50
CA THR A 23 -15.60 -6.22 4.41
C THR A 23 -14.76 -7.25 5.15
N LEU A 24 -13.70 -7.75 4.52
CA LEU A 24 -12.70 -8.57 5.21
C LEU A 24 -11.70 -7.66 5.93
N THR A 25 -11.56 -7.89 7.25
CA THR A 25 -10.69 -7.13 8.16
C THR A 25 -10.02 -8.04 9.18
N GLY A 26 -9.38 -7.49 10.21
CA GLY A 26 -8.61 -8.27 11.16
C GLY A 26 -7.30 -8.75 10.56
N SER A 27 -7.08 -10.06 10.46
CA SER A 27 -5.78 -10.65 10.08
C SER A 27 -4.64 -10.07 10.93
N ILE A 28 -4.89 -9.99 12.25
CA ILE A 28 -3.90 -9.50 13.22
C ILE A 28 -2.91 -10.63 13.44
N GLY A 29 -1.78 -10.54 12.78
CA GLY A 29 -0.76 -11.57 12.79
C GLY A 29 0.39 -11.22 11.86
N VAL A 30 1.50 -11.94 12.01
CA VAL A 30 2.74 -11.73 11.23
C VAL A 30 3.27 -13.07 10.78
N TYR A 31 3.71 -13.17 9.54
CA TYR A 31 4.41 -14.33 9.03
C TYR A 31 5.49 -13.92 8.04
N MET A 32 6.55 -14.70 7.96
CA MET A 32 7.60 -14.59 6.96
C MET A 32 7.62 -15.85 6.11
N PRO A 33 7.20 -15.80 4.82
CA PRO A 33 7.24 -16.96 3.95
C PRO A 33 8.69 -17.33 3.62
N TYR A 34 9.00 -18.62 3.63
CA TYR A 34 10.29 -19.15 3.25
C TYR A 34 10.10 -20.38 2.36
N MET A 35 10.84 -20.43 1.27
CA MET A 35 10.83 -21.57 0.34
C MET A 35 12.23 -22.14 0.23
N ASN A 36 12.37 -23.45 0.34
CA ASN A 36 13.62 -24.15 0.09
C ASN A 36 13.56 -24.88 -1.24
N THR A 37 14.44 -24.52 -2.17
CA THR A 37 14.55 -25.10 -3.51
C THR A 37 15.85 -25.88 -3.73
N GLU A 38 16.62 -26.12 -2.66
CA GLU A 38 17.94 -26.78 -2.74
C GLU A 38 17.88 -28.11 -3.49
N GLU A 39 16.94 -29.00 -3.12
CA GLU A 39 16.79 -30.30 -3.74
C GLU A 39 16.38 -30.23 -5.23
N LEU A 40 15.59 -29.20 -5.59
CA LEU A 40 15.28 -28.94 -6.99
C LEU A 40 16.53 -28.56 -7.77
N PHE A 41 17.33 -27.63 -7.23
CA PHE A 41 18.58 -27.19 -7.88
C PHE A 41 19.57 -28.34 -8.06
N LYS A 42 19.72 -29.21 -7.06
CA LYS A 42 20.53 -30.44 -7.18
C LYS A 42 20.05 -31.35 -8.32
N LYS A 43 18.75 -31.55 -8.45
CA LYS A 43 18.16 -32.40 -9.50
C LYS A 43 18.39 -31.85 -10.91
N ILE A 44 18.46 -30.56 -11.10
CA ILE A 44 18.68 -29.93 -12.42
C ILE A 44 20.13 -29.52 -12.65
N GLY A 45 21.05 -29.90 -11.75
CA GLY A 45 22.49 -29.66 -11.90
C GLY A 45 22.93 -28.20 -11.64
N ILE A 46 22.13 -27.41 -10.91
CA ILE A 46 22.50 -26.05 -10.52
C ILE A 46 23.18 -26.07 -9.16
N THR A 47 24.35 -25.41 -9.07
CA THR A 47 25.07 -25.20 -7.82
C THR A 47 25.10 -23.70 -7.49
N SER A 48 24.68 -23.35 -6.29
CA SER A 48 24.75 -21.98 -5.79
C SER A 48 25.99 -21.81 -4.91
N ASN A 49 26.84 -20.86 -5.27
CA ASN A 49 28.02 -20.48 -4.49
C ASN A 49 27.90 -19.03 -4.04
N LYS A 50 28.23 -18.76 -2.76
CA LYS A 50 28.09 -17.43 -2.18
C LYS A 50 29.39 -16.97 -1.54
N ILE A 51 29.76 -15.71 -1.80
CA ILE A 51 30.77 -14.99 -1.07
C ILE A 51 30.06 -13.95 -0.23
N LYS A 52 30.18 -14.03 1.09
CA LYS A 52 29.40 -13.19 2.02
C LYS A 52 30.26 -12.63 3.14
N SER A 53 29.94 -11.42 3.58
CA SER A 53 30.66 -10.69 4.62
C SER A 53 30.34 -11.20 6.04
N GLY A 54 29.30 -11.99 6.21
CA GLY A 54 28.90 -12.49 7.53
C GLY A 54 27.98 -13.71 7.45
N PRO A 55 27.86 -14.48 8.53
CA PRO A 55 27.14 -15.76 8.52
C PRO A 55 25.67 -15.64 8.13
N TYR A 56 25.01 -14.58 8.54
CA TYR A 56 23.57 -14.39 8.33
C TYR A 56 23.21 -13.54 7.11
N LYS A 57 24.18 -13.14 6.24
CA LYS A 57 23.88 -12.24 5.12
C LYS A 57 22.99 -12.87 4.06
N ASP A 58 22.91 -14.19 4.02
CA ASP A 58 22.07 -14.98 3.12
C ASP A 58 20.93 -15.68 3.87
N ILE A 59 20.52 -15.16 5.03
CA ILE A 59 19.33 -15.64 5.75
C ILE A 59 18.11 -15.58 4.84
N MET A 60 17.23 -16.60 4.92
CA MET A 60 16.09 -16.82 4.02
C MET A 60 16.48 -17.16 2.55
N SER A 61 17.74 -17.48 2.26
CA SER A 61 18.11 -17.93 0.93
C SER A 61 17.39 -19.24 0.58
N SER A 62 16.81 -19.33 -0.61
CA SER A 62 16.02 -20.50 -1.02
C SER A 62 16.87 -21.70 -1.44
N ASP A 63 18.17 -21.53 -1.64
CA ASP A 63 19.09 -22.53 -2.18
C ASP A 63 19.82 -23.36 -1.12
N ARG A 64 19.46 -23.20 0.13
CA ARG A 64 19.92 -24.00 1.26
C ARG A 64 18.88 -24.06 2.39
N PRO A 65 18.94 -25.04 3.30
CA PRO A 65 18.16 -25.04 4.52
C PRO A 65 18.50 -23.85 5.40
N MET A 66 17.52 -23.35 6.14
CA MET A 66 17.73 -22.40 7.20
C MET A 66 18.29 -23.10 8.44
N THR A 67 19.27 -22.51 9.10
CA THR A 67 19.78 -23.05 10.36
C THR A 67 18.83 -22.76 11.53
N PRO A 68 18.90 -23.53 12.63
CA PRO A 68 18.10 -23.25 13.83
C PRO A 68 18.34 -21.85 14.39
N GLU A 69 19.56 -21.31 14.34
CA GLU A 69 19.91 -19.98 14.78
C GLU A 69 19.25 -18.92 13.89
N GLU A 70 19.27 -19.11 12.59
CA GLU A 70 18.61 -18.22 11.64
C GLU A 70 17.10 -18.22 11.83
N GLN A 71 16.52 -19.40 12.07
CA GLN A 71 15.09 -19.51 12.38
C GLN A 71 14.74 -18.77 13.67
N ALA A 72 15.58 -18.88 14.72
CA ALA A 72 15.37 -18.17 15.97
C ALA A 72 15.44 -16.65 15.79
N ILE A 73 16.38 -16.15 15.00
CA ILE A 73 16.49 -14.71 14.66
C ILE A 73 15.19 -14.22 14.01
N LEU A 74 14.72 -14.92 12.98
CA LEU A 74 13.50 -14.51 12.25
C LEU A 74 12.25 -14.65 13.12
N GLN A 75 12.17 -15.70 13.93
CA GLN A 75 11.04 -15.89 14.85
C GLN A 75 10.97 -14.76 15.90
N ASN A 76 12.10 -14.30 16.42
CA ASN A 76 12.13 -13.16 17.33
C ASN A 76 11.62 -11.88 16.64
N ILE A 77 12.00 -11.63 15.39
CA ILE A 77 11.49 -10.49 14.61
C ILE A 77 9.98 -10.59 14.43
N VAL A 78 9.47 -11.77 14.04
CA VAL A 78 8.03 -12.02 13.89
C VAL A 78 7.29 -11.76 15.20
N ASN A 79 7.82 -12.25 16.32
CA ASN A 79 7.22 -12.07 17.64
C ASN A 79 7.20 -10.58 18.04
N GLU A 80 8.31 -9.86 17.82
CA GLU A 80 8.39 -8.42 18.12
C GLU A 80 7.36 -7.61 17.33
N ILE A 81 7.27 -7.84 16.02
CA ILE A 81 6.30 -7.16 15.16
C ILE A 81 4.86 -7.52 15.59
N TYR A 82 4.61 -8.79 15.94
CA TYR A 82 3.31 -9.24 16.44
C TYR A 82 2.90 -8.53 17.73
N GLU A 83 3.79 -8.45 18.71
CA GLU A 83 3.50 -7.74 19.98
C GLU A 83 3.24 -6.25 19.72
N GLN A 84 4.01 -5.59 18.85
CA GLN A 84 3.75 -4.21 18.46
C GLN A 84 2.37 -4.04 17.81
N PHE A 85 1.96 -4.97 16.95
CA PHE A 85 0.64 -4.94 16.32
C PHE A 85 -0.46 -5.08 17.38
N VAL A 86 -0.34 -6.04 18.28
CA VAL A 86 -1.30 -6.25 19.37
C VAL A 86 -1.42 -4.99 20.24
N THR A 87 -0.30 -4.44 20.69
CA THR A 87 -0.28 -3.22 21.50
C THR A 87 -0.90 -2.03 20.78
N THR A 88 -0.59 -1.85 19.49
CA THR A 88 -1.17 -0.78 18.68
C THR A 88 -2.69 -0.91 18.58
N VAL A 89 -3.18 -2.11 18.33
CA VAL A 89 -4.64 -2.36 18.28
C VAL A 89 -5.26 -2.13 19.66
N ALA A 90 -4.64 -2.60 20.73
CA ALA A 90 -5.13 -2.42 22.10
C ALA A 90 -5.30 -0.93 22.44
N VAL A 91 -4.30 -0.12 22.13
CA VAL A 91 -4.34 1.33 22.35
C VAL A 91 -5.39 2.00 21.46
N GLY A 92 -5.35 1.74 20.16
CA GLY A 92 -6.25 2.38 19.18
C GLY A 92 -7.71 1.99 19.37
N ARG A 93 -7.98 0.75 19.81
CA ARG A 93 -9.33 0.26 20.07
C ARG A 93 -9.76 0.38 21.54
N LYS A 94 -8.88 0.91 22.40
CA LYS A 94 -9.12 1.02 23.86
C LYS A 94 -9.53 -0.32 24.49
N MET A 95 -8.81 -1.39 24.10
CA MET A 95 -9.05 -2.76 24.53
C MET A 95 -7.88 -3.26 25.39
N GLU A 96 -8.16 -4.18 26.31
CA GLU A 96 -7.10 -4.90 27.02
C GLU A 96 -6.28 -5.76 26.03
N GLU A 97 -4.95 -5.77 26.18
CA GLU A 97 -4.07 -6.56 25.30
C GLU A 97 -4.41 -8.05 25.29
N SER A 98 -4.80 -8.60 26.42
CA SER A 98 -5.23 -9.99 26.55
C SER A 98 -6.46 -10.29 25.65
N LYS A 99 -7.39 -9.33 25.56
CA LYS A 99 -8.55 -9.43 24.68
C LYS A 99 -8.11 -9.37 23.23
N VAL A 100 -7.22 -8.43 22.86
CA VAL A 100 -6.70 -8.34 21.50
C VAL A 100 -5.96 -9.63 21.14
N LYS A 101 -5.09 -10.16 22.00
CA LYS A 101 -4.37 -11.43 21.77
C LYS A 101 -5.32 -12.60 21.50
N SER A 102 -6.48 -12.64 22.16
CA SER A 102 -7.48 -13.68 21.89
C SER A 102 -8.14 -13.59 20.49
N LEU A 103 -8.01 -12.44 19.83
CA LEU A 103 -8.52 -12.17 18.49
C LEU A 103 -7.40 -12.15 17.41
N ALA A 104 -6.13 -12.17 17.85
CA ALA A 104 -4.95 -11.92 17.03
C ALA A 104 -4.22 -13.22 16.66
N ASP A 105 -4.95 -14.22 16.20
CA ASP A 105 -4.40 -15.50 15.71
C ASP A 105 -4.20 -15.53 14.19
N GLY A 106 -4.28 -14.36 13.54
CA GLY A 106 -4.12 -14.23 12.10
C GLY A 106 -5.38 -14.44 11.27
N ARG A 107 -6.51 -14.79 11.90
CA ARG A 107 -7.78 -14.96 11.17
C ARG A 107 -8.35 -13.66 10.67
N VAL A 108 -9.12 -13.74 9.58
CA VAL A 108 -9.93 -12.63 9.07
C VAL A 108 -11.32 -12.65 9.68
N TYR A 109 -11.92 -11.48 9.75
CA TYR A 109 -13.30 -11.27 10.20
C TYR A 109 -14.07 -10.53 9.11
N THR A 110 -15.38 -10.74 9.04
CA THR A 110 -16.26 -9.83 8.30
C THR A 110 -16.39 -8.51 9.09
N GLY A 111 -16.79 -7.42 8.42
CA GLY A 111 -17.03 -6.14 9.10
C GLY A 111 -18.03 -6.27 10.24
N LEU A 112 -19.11 -7.07 10.03
CA LEU A 112 -20.11 -7.33 11.07
C LEU A 112 -19.52 -8.08 12.28
N GLN A 113 -18.70 -9.11 12.04
CA GLN A 113 -18.00 -9.82 13.10
C GLN A 113 -17.03 -8.89 13.85
N ALA A 114 -16.27 -8.09 13.10
CA ALA A 114 -15.32 -7.15 13.66
C ALA A 114 -16.01 -6.07 14.53
N LYS A 115 -17.17 -5.57 14.12
CA LYS A 115 -17.97 -4.67 14.95
C LYS A 115 -18.39 -5.32 16.26
N ASN A 116 -18.92 -6.54 16.21
CA ASN A 116 -19.32 -7.27 17.41
C ASN A 116 -18.15 -7.58 18.36
N LEU A 117 -16.95 -7.65 17.84
CA LEU A 117 -15.73 -7.88 18.61
C LEU A 117 -15.04 -6.58 19.09
N GLY A 118 -15.54 -5.41 18.67
CA GLY A 118 -14.97 -4.11 19.02
C GLY A 118 -13.79 -3.68 18.14
N LEU A 119 -13.48 -4.43 17.08
CA LEU A 119 -12.41 -4.11 16.13
C LEU A 119 -12.82 -3.02 15.13
N VAL A 120 -14.10 -2.80 14.92
CA VAL A 120 -14.73 -1.78 14.06
C VAL A 120 -15.79 -1.07 14.87
N ASP A 121 -15.98 0.23 14.70
CA ASP A 121 -16.95 1.04 15.42
C ASP A 121 -18.33 0.96 14.79
N GLU A 122 -18.40 1.14 13.46
CA GLU A 122 -19.66 1.24 12.75
C GLU A 122 -19.65 0.43 11.45
N ILE A 123 -20.83 -0.11 11.13
CA ILE A 123 -21.11 -0.62 9.79
C ILE A 123 -21.59 0.54 8.94
N GLY A 124 -20.91 0.78 7.85
CA GLY A 124 -21.19 1.87 6.93
C GLY A 124 -20.29 1.85 5.71
N ASP A 125 -20.54 2.76 4.79
CA ASP A 125 -19.76 2.94 3.59
C ASP A 125 -18.79 4.16 3.67
N TYR A 126 -18.23 4.54 2.53
CA TYR A 126 -17.34 5.69 2.43
C TYR A 126 -18.06 7.01 2.82
N TYR A 127 -19.31 7.16 2.43
CA TYR A 127 -20.07 8.39 2.67
C TYR A 127 -20.45 8.53 4.13
N ASP A 128 -20.78 7.42 4.80
CA ASP A 128 -21.03 7.39 6.25
C ASP A 128 -19.78 7.80 7.02
N ALA A 129 -18.62 7.24 6.65
CA ALA A 129 -17.33 7.59 7.25
C ALA A 129 -16.94 9.06 6.98
N LEU A 130 -17.23 9.56 5.78
CA LEU A 130 -16.97 10.94 5.41
C LEU A 130 -17.84 11.92 6.20
N ALA A 131 -19.14 11.64 6.34
CA ALA A 131 -20.05 12.44 7.14
C ALA A 131 -19.58 12.52 8.61
N ALA A 132 -19.25 11.37 9.20
CA ALA A 132 -18.73 11.29 10.55
C ALA A 132 -17.40 12.07 10.73
N ALA A 133 -16.50 11.99 9.75
CA ALA A 133 -15.26 12.77 9.75
C ALA A 133 -15.53 14.29 9.72
N GLY A 134 -16.54 14.71 8.95
CA GLY A 134 -17.01 16.09 8.92
C GLY A 134 -17.53 16.58 10.27
N GLU A 135 -18.34 15.75 10.93
CA GLU A 135 -18.87 16.04 12.27
C GLU A 135 -17.75 16.15 13.32
N LEU A 136 -16.83 15.18 13.36
CA LEU A 136 -15.67 15.18 14.25
C LEU A 136 -14.77 16.39 14.03
N GLY A 137 -14.53 16.74 12.76
CA GLY A 137 -13.75 17.91 12.36
C GLY A 137 -14.49 19.24 12.47
N LYS A 138 -15.78 19.24 12.84
CA LYS A 138 -16.65 20.45 12.87
C LYS A 138 -16.64 21.20 11.52
N ILE A 139 -16.58 20.45 10.42
CA ILE A 139 -16.57 20.99 9.06
C ILE A 139 -18.01 21.17 8.61
N LYS A 140 -18.37 22.35 8.10
CA LYS A 140 -19.69 22.59 7.56
C LYS A 140 -19.91 21.74 6.30
N PRO A 141 -21.03 20.99 6.21
CA PRO A 141 -21.35 20.23 5.03
C PRO A 141 -21.61 21.14 3.82
N GLY A 142 -21.30 20.64 2.64
CA GLY A 142 -21.66 21.25 1.35
C GLY A 142 -23.15 21.08 1.02
N ALA A 143 -23.53 21.44 -0.20
CA ALA A 143 -24.91 21.34 -0.68
C ALA A 143 -25.44 19.90 -0.76
N ASP A 144 -24.55 18.92 -0.84
CA ASP A 144 -24.83 17.49 -0.83
C ASP A 144 -24.93 16.86 0.57
N GLY A 145 -24.80 17.70 1.62
CA GLY A 145 -24.81 17.25 3.01
C GLY A 145 -23.51 16.61 3.50
N LEU A 146 -22.46 16.57 2.68
CA LEU A 146 -21.17 15.98 3.00
C LEU A 146 -20.07 17.07 3.17
N PRO A 147 -19.03 16.80 3.96
CA PRO A 147 -17.91 17.72 4.05
C PRO A 147 -17.14 17.78 2.71
N PRO A 148 -16.59 18.96 2.34
CA PRO A 148 -15.85 19.10 1.09
C PRO A 148 -14.59 18.24 1.09
N VAL A 149 -14.43 17.39 0.07
CA VAL A 149 -13.26 16.52 -0.11
C VAL A 149 -12.34 17.11 -1.15
N LYS A 150 -11.08 17.36 -0.78
CA LYS A 150 -10.01 17.61 -1.74
C LYS A 150 -9.36 16.31 -2.11
N ALA A 151 -9.68 15.77 -3.28
CA ALA A 151 -8.92 14.67 -3.84
C ALA A 151 -7.50 15.16 -4.15
N LYS A 152 -6.48 14.53 -3.60
CA LYS A 152 -5.12 14.72 -4.04
C LYS A 152 -5.03 14.14 -5.45
N GLU A 153 -4.78 14.98 -6.46
CA GLU A 153 -4.54 14.47 -7.82
C GLU A 153 -3.45 13.40 -7.78
N LYS A 154 -3.75 12.24 -8.34
CA LYS A 154 -2.74 11.20 -8.53
C LYS A 154 -1.70 11.79 -9.50
N GLN A 155 -0.53 12.15 -8.97
CA GLN A 155 0.61 12.42 -9.84
C GLN A 155 0.85 11.16 -10.69
N GLN A 156 0.74 11.30 -12.01
CA GLN A 156 1.02 10.18 -12.91
C GLN A 156 2.52 9.83 -12.76
N PRO A 157 2.89 8.55 -12.67
CA PRO A 157 4.28 8.16 -12.44
C PRO A 157 5.28 8.74 -13.45
N TRP A 158 4.81 9.09 -14.67
CA TRP A 158 5.63 9.71 -15.71
C TRP A 158 5.80 11.24 -15.52
N GLU A 159 4.94 11.91 -14.77
CA GLU A 159 5.10 13.33 -14.41
C GLU A 159 6.30 13.56 -13.49
N PHE A 160 6.67 12.54 -12.71
CA PHE A 160 7.88 12.57 -11.90
C PHE A 160 9.17 12.45 -12.74
N LEU A 161 9.13 11.74 -13.87
CA LEU A 161 10.26 11.57 -14.79
C LEU A 161 10.44 12.77 -15.74
N LEU A 162 9.38 13.50 -16.00
CA LEU A 162 9.40 14.75 -16.75
C LEU A 162 9.37 15.89 -15.72
N SER A 163 10.55 16.32 -15.25
CA SER A 163 10.61 17.61 -14.56
C SER A 163 9.89 18.65 -15.43
N ALA A 164 9.18 19.60 -14.83
CA ALA A 164 8.45 20.63 -15.56
C ALA A 164 9.29 21.27 -16.68
N HIS A 165 10.59 21.31 -16.51
CA HIS A 165 11.57 21.81 -17.48
C HIS A 165 11.72 20.91 -18.75
N ILE A 166 11.65 19.59 -18.62
CA ILE A 166 11.73 18.66 -19.77
C ILE A 166 10.39 18.66 -20.52
N ALA A 167 9.27 18.75 -19.83
CA ALA A 167 7.95 18.87 -20.44
C ALA A 167 7.81 20.18 -21.27
N GLU A 168 8.33 21.30 -20.76
CA GLU A 168 8.39 22.57 -21.48
C GLU A 168 9.32 22.50 -22.68
N LEU A 169 10.50 21.89 -22.57
CA LEU A 169 11.41 21.69 -23.70
C LEU A 169 10.82 20.84 -24.82
N ILE A 170 10.17 19.73 -24.48
CA ILE A 170 9.51 18.87 -25.48
C ILE A 170 8.34 19.60 -26.15
N LYS A 171 7.55 20.37 -25.38
CA LYS A 171 6.45 21.15 -25.89
C LYS A 171 6.93 22.24 -26.85
N THR A 172 8.01 22.94 -26.51
CA THR A 172 8.61 23.99 -27.33
C THR A 172 9.20 23.42 -28.64
N GLU A 173 9.88 22.26 -28.55
CA GLU A 173 10.46 21.59 -29.73
C GLU A 173 9.37 21.05 -30.67
N LEU A 174 8.30 20.44 -30.15
CA LEU A 174 7.15 19.99 -30.93
C LEU A 174 6.43 21.15 -31.64
N VAL A 175 6.25 22.28 -30.95
CA VAL A 175 5.66 23.49 -31.53
C VAL A 175 6.54 24.03 -32.65
N ASN A 176 7.85 24.09 -32.46
CA ASN A 176 8.80 24.55 -33.49
C ASN A 176 8.85 23.64 -34.71
N GLN A 177 8.78 22.31 -34.54
CA GLN A 177 8.71 21.37 -35.66
C GLN A 177 7.38 21.49 -36.46
N LEU A 178 6.26 21.67 -35.77
CA LEU A 178 4.95 21.86 -36.42
C LEU A 178 4.89 23.21 -37.15
N THR A 179 5.39 24.29 -36.61
CA THR A 179 5.42 25.59 -37.27
C THR A 179 6.43 25.63 -38.43
N GLY A 180 7.58 24.97 -38.29
CA GLY A 180 8.57 24.82 -39.37
C GLY A 180 8.05 24.02 -40.56
N SER A 181 7.28 22.95 -40.32
CA SER A 181 6.65 22.16 -41.40
C SER A 181 5.54 22.90 -42.15
N LEU A 182 4.81 23.80 -41.48
CA LEU A 182 3.79 24.63 -42.10
C LEU A 182 4.37 25.76 -42.98
N GLN A 183 5.56 26.28 -42.65
CA GLN A 183 6.27 27.27 -43.46
C GLN A 183 6.92 26.67 -44.72
N GLN A 184 7.30 25.40 -44.75
CA GLN A 184 7.82 24.72 -45.94
C GLN A 184 6.74 24.26 -46.93
N SER A 185 5.48 24.19 -46.53
CA SER A 185 4.35 23.83 -47.43
C SER A 185 3.75 25.00 -48.21
N GLY A 186 4.24 26.22 -47.99
CA GLY A 186 3.84 27.42 -48.74
C GLY A 186 4.72 27.66 -49.97
N ALA A 187 4.61 26.82 -51.00
CA ALA A 187 5.19 27.13 -52.31
C ALA A 187 4.41 28.27 -52.97
N PRO A 188 5.08 29.29 -53.55
CA PRO A 188 4.37 30.37 -54.25
C PRO A 188 3.78 29.86 -55.57
N ALA A 189 2.52 30.19 -55.78
CA ALA A 189 1.86 29.99 -57.09
C ALA A 189 2.63 30.80 -58.15
N GLY A 190 3.37 30.08 -59.00
CA GLY A 190 4.02 30.65 -60.16
C GLY A 190 2.98 31.23 -61.12
N GLY A 191 3.08 32.54 -61.41
CA GLY A 191 2.27 33.22 -62.37
C GLY A 191 2.51 32.68 -63.78
N MET A 192 1.45 32.37 -64.44
CA MET A 192 1.40 32.22 -65.94
C MET A 192 1.21 33.60 -66.51
N THR A 193 2.19 34.08 -67.27
CA THR A 193 2.05 35.11 -68.25
C THR A 193 2.34 34.51 -69.61
N ARG A 194 1.29 34.52 -70.50
CA ARG A 194 1.25 34.39 -71.93
C ARG A 194 1.73 33.09 -72.54
#